data_72db13b21f44188e261f44d7265f48b9
#
_entry.id   72db13b21f44188e261f44d7265f48b9
#
_cell.length_a   1.000
_cell.length_b   1.000
_cell.length_c   1.000
_cell.angle_alpha   90.00
_cell.angle_beta   90.00
_cell.angle_gamma   90.00
#
_symmetry.space_group_name_H-M   'P 1'
#
loop_
_entity.id
_entity.type
_entity.pdbx_description
1 polymer ?
#
loop_
_entity_poly.entity_id
_entity_poly.type
_entity_poly.pdbx_seq_one_letter_code
_entity_poly.pdbx_strand_id
1 'polypeptide(L)'
;MIYTSGSTGQPKGVLKSHSGMISFLESFSKLFPFEDDTIIGNQAPLFFDAAAKDLYLSLYNGATLEIIPSQKFILPVGLINYLNERKINWICWVPSIFCLISKLNIFIEAKPLYLRKIFFVGEVFPIKHLNRWIENLPSVKFVNLYGSTEIAGVCCYYEIKDNLENINVLPMGKAMPNCEITLRDNDKVITEPDVVGEIFISSPALALEYYHDKEKTSSVFFKENGKKVFQSGDLARYDKNGDLCFVSRKDFQIKHMGRRIELGEIEAVCDKLPEINRCCCLYDEKREMITLFCELNTDLSSQEIRELLKDKLADYMIPSKVKIYEKLPLNANGKINRQELKESLIERK
;
A
#
# COMPACT_ATOMS: atom_id res chain seq x y z
N MET A 1 5.99 -12.34 -13.42
CA MET A 1 6.74 -11.11 -13.11
C MET A 1 5.76 -9.96 -12.98
N ILE A 2 5.92 -9.10 -11.96
CA ILE A 2 5.10 -7.90 -11.74
C ILE A 2 6.04 -6.72 -11.53
N TYR A 3 5.77 -5.60 -12.18
CA TYR A 3 6.56 -4.38 -12.03
C TYR A 3 6.06 -3.50 -10.89
N THR A 4 7.00 -2.88 -10.17
CA THR A 4 6.73 -1.87 -9.15
C THR A 4 7.66 -0.68 -9.35
N SER A 5 7.32 0.48 -8.76
CA SER A 5 8.19 1.64 -8.72
C SER A 5 9.58 1.31 -8.14
N GLY A 6 10.60 1.93 -8.66
CA GLY A 6 12.00 1.74 -8.25
C GLY A 6 12.65 3.03 -7.77
N SER A 7 13.43 2.95 -6.69
CA SER A 7 14.11 4.11 -6.08
C SER A 7 15.11 4.82 -7.01
N THR A 8 15.51 4.17 -8.10
CA THR A 8 16.46 4.72 -9.11
C THR A 8 15.75 5.35 -10.31
N GLY A 9 14.41 5.51 -10.25
CA GLY A 9 13.60 6.05 -11.35
C GLY A 9 13.35 5.05 -12.49
N GLN A 10 13.67 3.76 -12.29
CA GLN A 10 13.34 2.68 -13.22
C GLN A 10 12.45 1.65 -12.49
N PRO A 11 11.33 1.22 -13.11
CA PRO A 11 10.50 0.18 -12.52
C PRO A 11 11.27 -1.13 -12.33
N LYS A 12 11.08 -1.79 -11.18
CA LYS A 12 11.72 -3.07 -10.87
C LYS A 12 10.74 -4.22 -11.09
N GLY A 13 11.16 -5.26 -11.80
CA GLY A 13 10.38 -6.46 -12.04
C GLY A 13 10.56 -7.47 -10.88
N VAL A 14 9.49 -7.78 -10.16
CA VAL A 14 9.50 -8.77 -9.08
C VAL A 14 9.15 -10.14 -9.65
N LEU A 15 10.07 -11.11 -9.56
CA LEU A 15 9.85 -12.48 -10.01
C LEU A 15 9.22 -13.31 -8.90
N LYS A 16 8.05 -13.87 -9.17
CA LYS A 16 7.32 -14.79 -8.26
C LYS A 16 7.32 -16.20 -8.84
N SER A 17 7.41 -17.22 -7.98
CA SER A 17 7.28 -18.61 -8.38
C SER A 17 5.83 -19.09 -8.28
N HIS A 18 5.48 -20.12 -9.06
CA HIS A 18 4.18 -20.81 -8.91
C HIS A 18 4.06 -21.45 -7.53
N SER A 19 5.11 -22.09 -7.02
CA SER A 19 5.11 -22.67 -5.67
C SER A 19 4.86 -21.65 -4.57
N GLY A 20 5.45 -20.45 -4.69
CA GLY A 20 5.20 -19.36 -3.74
C GLY A 20 3.75 -18.87 -3.77
N MET A 21 3.17 -18.77 -4.97
CA MET A 21 1.76 -18.43 -5.14
C MET A 21 0.85 -19.52 -4.54
N ILE A 22 1.12 -20.79 -4.81
CA ILE A 22 0.34 -21.91 -4.25
C ILE A 22 0.40 -21.90 -2.73
N SER A 23 1.60 -21.72 -2.14
CA SER A 23 1.76 -21.61 -0.68
C SER A 23 0.90 -20.50 -0.07
N PHE A 24 0.82 -19.35 -0.75
CA PHE A 24 -0.09 -18.27 -0.34
C PHE A 24 -1.56 -18.68 -0.43
N LEU A 25 -1.97 -19.26 -1.55
CA LEU A 25 -3.37 -19.67 -1.80
C LEU A 25 -3.86 -20.68 -0.76
N GLU A 26 -3.05 -21.71 -0.48
CA GLU A 26 -3.35 -22.72 0.54
C GLU A 26 -3.50 -22.09 1.93
N SER A 27 -2.54 -21.26 2.31
CA SER A 27 -2.52 -20.59 3.61
C SER A 27 -3.71 -19.66 3.79
N PHE A 28 -4.01 -18.86 2.77
CA PHE A 28 -5.10 -17.89 2.80
C PHE A 28 -6.47 -18.56 2.81
N SER A 29 -6.68 -19.57 1.94
CA SER A 29 -7.96 -20.28 1.83
C SER A 29 -8.27 -21.12 3.07
N LYS A 30 -7.24 -21.65 3.75
CA LYS A 30 -7.40 -22.32 5.04
C LYS A 30 -7.84 -21.37 6.15
N LEU A 31 -7.31 -20.14 6.15
CA LEU A 31 -7.61 -19.13 7.16
C LEU A 31 -8.97 -18.44 6.91
N PHE A 32 -9.28 -18.20 5.64
CA PHE A 32 -10.49 -17.54 5.17
C PHE A 32 -11.23 -18.43 4.16
N PRO A 33 -11.97 -19.46 4.62
CA PRO A 33 -12.65 -20.40 3.73
C PRO A 33 -13.59 -19.71 2.76
N PHE A 34 -13.64 -20.23 1.53
CA PHE A 34 -14.54 -19.81 0.48
C PHE A 34 -15.81 -20.64 0.52
N GLU A 35 -16.94 -20.03 0.21
CA GLU A 35 -18.25 -20.66 0.08
C GLU A 35 -18.53 -20.93 -1.40
N ASP A 36 -19.41 -21.90 -1.71
CA ASP A 36 -19.71 -22.30 -3.10
C ASP A 36 -20.26 -21.14 -3.95
N ASP A 37 -20.92 -20.16 -3.32
CA ASP A 37 -21.49 -18.98 -3.95
C ASP A 37 -20.58 -17.73 -3.82
N THR A 38 -19.29 -17.89 -3.54
CA THR A 38 -18.37 -16.76 -3.41
C THR A 38 -18.19 -16.05 -4.74
N ILE A 39 -18.48 -14.74 -4.74
CA ILE A 39 -18.23 -13.83 -5.86
C ILE A 39 -17.27 -12.74 -5.39
N ILE A 40 -16.04 -12.77 -5.91
CA ILE A 40 -14.98 -11.81 -5.60
C ILE A 40 -15.13 -10.59 -6.50
N GLY A 41 -15.31 -9.43 -5.93
CA GLY A 41 -15.30 -8.15 -6.66
C GLY A 41 -13.89 -7.55 -6.73
N ASN A 42 -13.22 -7.72 -7.87
CA ASN A 42 -11.89 -7.17 -8.10
C ASN A 42 -11.91 -5.68 -8.40
N GLN A 43 -11.09 -4.91 -7.68
CA GLN A 43 -10.92 -3.47 -7.84
C GLN A 43 -9.63 -3.11 -8.59
N ALA A 44 -8.57 -3.83 -8.35
CA ALA A 44 -7.26 -3.50 -8.86
C ALA A 44 -7.14 -3.83 -10.37
N PRO A 45 -6.49 -2.97 -11.18
CA PRO A 45 -6.14 -3.31 -12.55
C PRO A 45 -5.31 -4.60 -12.62
N LEU A 46 -5.55 -5.45 -13.64
CA LEU A 46 -4.93 -6.77 -13.75
C LEU A 46 -3.40 -6.80 -13.83
N PHE A 47 -2.77 -5.67 -14.11
CA PHE A 47 -1.31 -5.52 -14.11
C PHE A 47 -0.72 -5.20 -12.72
N PHE A 48 -1.56 -5.01 -11.69
CA PHE A 48 -1.12 -4.88 -10.30
C PHE A 48 -1.12 -6.20 -9.54
N ASP A 49 -0.24 -6.30 -8.57
CA ASP A 49 -0.10 -7.46 -7.68
C ASP A 49 -1.41 -7.82 -6.92
N ALA A 50 -2.14 -6.81 -6.48
CA ALA A 50 -3.41 -7.00 -5.79
C ALA A 50 -4.43 -7.77 -6.62
N ALA A 51 -4.49 -7.53 -7.94
CA ALA A 51 -5.40 -8.25 -8.84
C ALA A 51 -4.98 -9.72 -9.05
N ALA A 52 -3.68 -10.00 -9.09
CA ALA A 52 -3.19 -11.37 -9.18
C ALA A 52 -3.68 -12.23 -8.00
N LYS A 53 -3.71 -11.67 -6.79
CA LYS A 53 -4.27 -12.32 -5.62
C LYS A 53 -5.74 -12.71 -5.83
N ASP A 54 -6.58 -11.79 -6.25
CA ASP A 54 -8.02 -12.03 -6.46
C ASP A 54 -8.26 -13.07 -7.56
N LEU A 55 -7.53 -12.97 -8.68
CA LEU A 55 -7.59 -13.90 -9.80
C LEU A 55 -7.21 -15.32 -9.36
N TYR A 56 -6.07 -15.49 -8.71
CA TYR A 56 -5.62 -16.82 -8.32
C TYR A 56 -6.42 -17.42 -7.16
N LEU A 57 -6.93 -16.61 -6.22
CA LEU A 57 -7.86 -17.08 -5.19
C LEU A 57 -9.17 -17.58 -5.80
N SER A 58 -9.72 -16.89 -6.81
CA SER A 58 -10.95 -17.35 -7.49
C SER A 58 -10.74 -18.67 -8.20
N LEU A 59 -9.65 -18.81 -8.95
CA LEU A 59 -9.33 -20.03 -9.68
C LEU A 59 -9.06 -21.22 -8.73
N TYR A 60 -8.31 -20.99 -7.66
CA TYR A 60 -7.93 -22.03 -6.70
C TYR A 60 -9.13 -22.57 -5.92
N ASN A 61 -10.09 -21.71 -5.57
CA ASN A 61 -11.25 -22.07 -4.77
C ASN A 61 -12.53 -22.33 -5.58
N GLY A 62 -12.49 -22.25 -6.92
CA GLY A 62 -13.68 -22.37 -7.76
C GLY A 62 -14.70 -21.23 -7.61
N ALA A 63 -14.25 -20.07 -7.09
CA ALA A 63 -15.09 -18.89 -6.90
C ALA A 63 -15.24 -18.08 -8.19
N THR A 64 -16.31 -17.28 -8.28
CA THR A 64 -16.50 -16.34 -9.37
C THR A 64 -15.65 -15.08 -9.15
N LEU A 65 -14.94 -14.64 -10.21
CA LEU A 65 -14.27 -13.34 -10.23
C LEU A 65 -15.08 -12.35 -11.06
N GLU A 66 -15.55 -11.28 -10.42
CA GLU A 66 -16.17 -10.14 -11.08
C GLU A 66 -15.16 -9.00 -11.21
N ILE A 67 -14.76 -8.69 -12.45
CA ILE A 67 -13.85 -7.57 -12.74
C ILE A 67 -14.71 -6.29 -12.83
N ILE A 68 -14.68 -5.49 -11.77
CA ILE A 68 -15.50 -4.28 -11.69
C ILE A 68 -14.93 -3.22 -12.64
N PRO A 69 -15.73 -2.68 -13.59
CA PRO A 69 -15.28 -1.62 -14.49
C PRO A 69 -14.79 -0.40 -13.71
N SER A 70 -13.64 0.15 -14.08
CA SER A 70 -13.00 1.28 -13.38
C SER A 70 -13.92 2.51 -13.25
N GLN A 71 -14.79 2.74 -14.23
CA GLN A 71 -15.77 3.83 -14.23
C GLN A 71 -16.77 3.74 -13.06
N LYS A 72 -17.02 2.54 -12.53
CA LYS A 72 -17.93 2.36 -11.38
C LYS A 72 -17.38 2.98 -10.10
N PHE A 73 -16.06 3.07 -9.96
CA PHE A 73 -15.41 3.67 -8.79
C PHE A 73 -15.50 5.21 -8.77
N ILE A 74 -15.90 5.84 -9.87
CA ILE A 74 -16.08 7.32 -9.94
C ILE A 74 -17.35 7.75 -9.20
N LEU A 75 -18.40 6.93 -9.27
CA LEU A 75 -19.71 7.23 -8.67
C LEU A 75 -20.05 6.21 -7.57
N PRO A 76 -19.78 6.51 -6.29
CA PRO A 76 -19.91 5.54 -5.19
C PRO A 76 -21.29 4.89 -5.05
N VAL A 77 -22.39 5.62 -5.25
CA VAL A 77 -23.75 5.02 -5.27
C VAL A 77 -23.88 3.99 -6.39
N GLY A 78 -23.38 4.34 -7.59
CA GLY A 78 -23.35 3.41 -8.74
C GLY A 78 -22.49 2.18 -8.50
N LEU A 79 -21.40 2.31 -7.73
CA LEU A 79 -20.57 1.19 -7.30
C LEU A 79 -21.34 0.25 -6.37
N ILE A 80 -21.99 0.78 -5.33
CA ILE A 80 -22.78 -0.03 -4.40
C ILE A 80 -23.93 -0.76 -5.12
N ASN A 81 -24.64 -0.07 -6.01
CA ASN A 81 -25.70 -0.68 -6.82
C ASN A 81 -25.14 -1.80 -7.71
N TYR A 82 -23.96 -1.62 -8.29
CA TYR A 82 -23.29 -2.66 -9.07
C TYR A 82 -22.91 -3.88 -8.22
N LEU A 83 -22.38 -3.67 -6.99
CA LEU A 83 -22.10 -4.76 -6.06
C LEU A 83 -23.38 -5.59 -5.79
N ASN A 84 -24.51 -4.92 -5.61
CA ASN A 84 -25.79 -5.56 -5.36
C ASN A 84 -26.34 -6.28 -6.60
N GLU A 85 -26.27 -5.67 -7.77
CA GLU A 85 -26.69 -6.27 -9.05
C GLU A 85 -25.93 -7.57 -9.33
N ARG A 86 -24.61 -7.57 -9.10
CA ARG A 86 -23.72 -8.71 -9.30
C ARG A 86 -23.65 -9.66 -8.10
N LYS A 87 -24.37 -9.37 -7.01
CA LYS A 87 -24.40 -10.14 -5.76
C LYS A 87 -23.00 -10.40 -5.19
N ILE A 88 -22.08 -9.42 -5.36
CA ILE A 88 -20.70 -9.54 -4.89
C ILE A 88 -20.73 -9.65 -3.36
N ASN A 89 -20.11 -10.72 -2.83
CA ASN A 89 -20.14 -11.01 -1.41
C ASN A 89 -18.75 -11.02 -0.75
N TRP A 90 -17.70 -10.82 -1.54
CA TRP A 90 -16.32 -10.81 -1.10
C TRP A 90 -15.54 -9.73 -1.85
N ILE A 91 -14.86 -8.83 -1.13
CA ILE A 91 -14.01 -7.78 -1.73
C ILE A 91 -12.69 -7.64 -0.96
N CYS A 92 -11.61 -7.32 -1.69
CA CYS A 92 -10.33 -6.96 -1.11
C CYS A 92 -9.78 -5.71 -1.81
N TRP A 93 -10.06 -4.56 -1.24
CA TRP A 93 -9.79 -3.26 -1.84
C TRP A 93 -8.82 -2.42 -1.01
N VAL A 94 -8.38 -1.31 -1.58
CA VAL A 94 -7.55 -0.33 -0.87
C VAL A 94 -8.40 0.56 0.04
N PRO A 95 -7.93 0.95 1.23
CA PRO A 95 -8.64 1.82 2.17
C PRO A 95 -9.18 3.12 1.60
N SER A 96 -8.50 3.73 0.62
CA SER A 96 -8.93 4.98 -0.01
C SER A 96 -10.33 4.89 -0.64
N ILE A 97 -10.72 3.76 -1.22
CA ILE A 97 -12.07 3.55 -1.78
C ILE A 97 -13.13 3.53 -0.65
N PHE A 98 -12.85 2.82 0.43
CA PHE A 98 -13.74 2.78 1.60
C PHE A 98 -13.90 4.17 2.23
N CYS A 99 -12.81 4.94 2.32
CA CYS A 99 -12.82 6.31 2.80
C CYS A 99 -13.71 7.22 1.93
N LEU A 100 -13.62 7.11 0.61
CA LEU A 100 -14.45 7.88 -0.32
C LEU A 100 -15.94 7.63 -0.08
N ILE A 101 -16.36 6.37 0.00
CA ILE A 101 -17.75 5.96 0.22
C ILE A 101 -18.25 6.49 1.58
N SER A 102 -17.46 6.36 2.63
CA SER A 102 -17.86 6.82 3.96
C SER A 102 -17.84 8.34 4.11
N LYS A 103 -16.93 9.07 3.45
CA LYS A 103 -16.90 10.55 3.43
C LYS A 103 -18.17 11.14 2.82
N LEU A 104 -18.71 10.50 1.77
CA LEU A 104 -19.90 10.95 1.05
C LEU A 104 -21.22 10.47 1.67
N ASN A 105 -21.18 9.77 2.81
CA ASN A 105 -22.37 9.23 3.48
C ASN A 105 -23.27 8.34 2.60
N ILE A 106 -22.67 7.60 1.68
CA ILE A 106 -23.38 6.81 0.67
C ILE A 106 -24.35 5.78 1.28
N PHE A 107 -24.10 5.32 2.50
CA PHE A 107 -24.96 4.35 3.19
C PHE A 107 -26.39 4.84 3.46
N ILE A 108 -26.67 6.15 3.36
CA ILE A 108 -28.03 6.71 3.42
C ILE A 108 -28.80 6.37 2.13
N GLU A 109 -28.12 6.39 0.98
CA GLU A 109 -28.72 6.19 -0.34
C GLU A 109 -28.67 4.74 -0.80
N ALA A 110 -27.54 4.06 -0.54
CA ALA A 110 -27.31 2.69 -0.98
C ALA A 110 -26.43 1.92 0.01
N LYS A 111 -26.81 0.67 0.31
CA LYS A 111 -26.02 -0.26 1.12
C LYS A 111 -25.69 -1.51 0.33
N PRO A 112 -24.47 -2.08 0.46
CA PRO A 112 -24.17 -3.38 -0.12
C PRO A 112 -24.90 -4.47 0.67
N LEU A 113 -25.78 -5.20 -0.03
CA LEU A 113 -26.71 -6.15 0.58
C LEU A 113 -26.13 -7.58 0.69
N TYR A 114 -25.13 -7.89 -0.12
CA TYR A 114 -24.61 -9.25 -0.25
C TYR A 114 -23.22 -9.43 0.34
N LEU A 115 -22.49 -8.34 0.70
CA LEU A 115 -21.14 -8.44 1.27
C LEU A 115 -21.15 -9.26 2.57
N ARG A 116 -20.25 -10.24 2.63
CA ARG A 116 -20.01 -11.09 3.81
C ARG A 116 -18.61 -10.90 4.36
N LYS A 117 -17.62 -10.68 3.49
CA LYS A 117 -16.22 -10.50 3.85
C LYS A 117 -15.63 -9.29 3.13
N ILE A 118 -15.05 -8.40 3.91
CA ILE A 118 -14.34 -7.21 3.44
C ILE A 118 -12.90 -7.30 3.91
N PHE A 119 -12.00 -7.40 2.96
CA PHE A 119 -10.58 -7.29 3.20
C PHE A 119 -10.09 -5.94 2.68
N PHE A 120 -9.11 -5.38 3.34
CA PHE A 120 -8.45 -4.17 2.87
C PHE A 120 -6.96 -4.27 3.07
N VAL A 121 -6.21 -3.72 2.12
CA VAL A 121 -4.77 -3.89 2.03
C VAL A 121 -4.12 -2.69 1.36
N GLY A 122 -2.88 -2.44 1.70
CA GLY A 122 -2.05 -1.53 0.92
C GLY A 122 -1.88 -0.14 1.52
N GLU A 123 -2.77 0.29 2.41
CA GLU A 123 -2.73 1.61 3.04
C GLU A 123 -3.16 1.50 4.50
N VAL A 124 -2.86 2.52 5.30
CA VAL A 124 -3.42 2.66 6.64
C VAL A 124 -4.89 3.07 6.51
N PHE A 125 -5.79 2.29 7.10
CA PHE A 125 -7.22 2.62 7.10
C PHE A 125 -7.56 3.48 8.32
N PRO A 126 -7.97 4.76 8.13
CA PRO A 126 -8.36 5.60 9.25
C PRO A 126 -9.58 5.04 9.99
N ILE A 127 -9.45 4.81 11.29
CA ILE A 127 -10.47 4.15 12.14
C ILE A 127 -11.84 4.81 12.04
N LYS A 128 -11.88 6.14 11.98
CA LYS A 128 -13.12 6.90 11.80
C LYS A 128 -13.95 6.44 10.58
N HIS A 129 -13.30 6.11 9.48
CA HIS A 129 -13.98 5.66 8.27
C HIS A 129 -14.32 4.18 8.34
N LEU A 130 -13.45 3.37 8.95
CA LEU A 130 -13.70 1.95 9.17
C LEU A 130 -14.91 1.74 10.09
N ASN A 131 -15.03 2.49 11.19
CA ASN A 131 -16.18 2.42 12.11
C ASN A 131 -17.50 2.65 11.36
N ARG A 132 -17.55 3.62 10.44
CA ARG A 132 -18.77 3.85 9.63
C ARG A 132 -19.17 2.64 8.79
N TRP A 133 -18.21 1.88 8.28
CA TRP A 133 -18.47 0.64 7.56
C TRP A 133 -18.99 -0.45 8.49
N ILE A 134 -18.36 -0.62 9.64
CA ILE A 134 -18.78 -1.62 10.65
C ILE A 134 -20.18 -1.32 11.16
N GLU A 135 -20.47 -0.08 11.52
CA GLU A 135 -21.80 0.35 11.98
C GLU A 135 -22.90 0.09 10.94
N ASN A 136 -22.61 0.30 9.67
CA ASN A 136 -23.58 0.09 8.58
C ASN A 136 -23.70 -1.37 8.13
N LEU A 137 -22.70 -2.20 8.39
CA LEU A 137 -22.60 -3.61 7.96
C LEU A 137 -22.17 -4.51 9.15
N PRO A 138 -22.93 -4.59 10.23
CA PRO A 138 -22.50 -5.28 11.46
C PRO A 138 -22.35 -6.79 11.31
N SER A 139 -22.94 -7.41 10.29
CA SER A 139 -22.81 -8.85 10.00
C SER A 139 -21.62 -9.20 9.11
N VAL A 140 -20.93 -8.21 8.55
CA VAL A 140 -19.81 -8.41 7.65
C VAL A 140 -18.53 -8.60 8.41
N LYS A 141 -17.69 -9.54 7.99
CA LYS A 141 -16.33 -9.72 8.54
C LYS A 141 -15.38 -8.74 7.89
N PHE A 142 -14.65 -7.98 8.71
CA PHE A 142 -13.64 -7.03 8.27
C PHE A 142 -12.25 -7.54 8.65
N VAL A 143 -11.33 -7.52 7.69
CA VAL A 143 -9.96 -8.01 7.88
C VAL A 143 -8.96 -7.03 7.28
N ASN A 144 -8.05 -6.53 8.11
CA ASN A 144 -6.88 -5.79 7.65
C ASN A 144 -5.79 -6.77 7.21
N LEU A 145 -5.24 -6.53 6.03
CA LEU A 145 -4.17 -7.34 5.47
C LEU A 145 -2.92 -6.47 5.24
N TYR A 146 -1.76 -7.05 5.46
CA TYR A 146 -0.49 -6.40 5.15
C TYR A 146 0.38 -7.32 4.29
N GLY A 147 1.04 -6.71 3.32
CA GLY A 147 1.99 -7.36 2.42
C GLY A 147 2.62 -6.39 1.43
N SER A 148 3.63 -6.86 0.72
CA SER A 148 4.30 -6.14 -0.36
C SER A 148 4.38 -7.01 -1.60
N THR A 149 4.76 -6.43 -2.74
CA THR A 149 4.88 -7.19 -3.98
C THR A 149 5.97 -8.27 -3.88
N GLU A 150 6.95 -8.10 -3.01
CA GLU A 150 8.04 -9.06 -2.77
C GLU A 150 7.59 -10.34 -2.06
N ILE A 151 6.33 -10.39 -1.58
CA ILE A 151 5.69 -11.62 -1.14
C ILE A 151 4.43 -11.88 -1.95
N ALA A 152 4.16 -13.13 -2.33
CA ALA A 152 2.91 -13.45 -3.04
C ALA A 152 1.72 -13.24 -2.10
N GLY A 153 0.85 -12.31 -2.46
CA GLY A 153 -0.32 -11.95 -1.67
C GLY A 153 -0.01 -11.10 -0.44
N VAL A 154 -0.22 -11.66 0.76
CA VAL A 154 -0.09 -10.95 2.04
C VAL A 154 0.67 -11.79 3.06
N CYS A 155 1.25 -11.15 4.06
CA CYS A 155 2.03 -11.83 5.12
C CYS A 155 1.49 -11.62 6.53
N CYS A 156 0.62 -10.61 6.75
CA CYS A 156 -0.09 -10.44 8.02
C CYS A 156 -1.58 -10.24 7.80
N TYR A 157 -2.33 -10.51 8.84
CA TYR A 157 -3.77 -10.27 8.91
C TYR A 157 -4.21 -9.87 10.32
N TYR A 158 -5.23 -9.02 10.40
CA TYR A 158 -5.92 -8.66 11.62
C TYR A 158 -7.43 -8.72 11.39
N GLU A 159 -8.12 -9.69 12.02
CA GLU A 159 -9.58 -9.75 12.02
C GLU A 159 -10.12 -8.75 13.03
N ILE A 160 -11.03 -7.89 12.59
CA ILE A 160 -11.69 -6.94 13.46
C ILE A 160 -12.83 -7.65 14.17
N LYS A 161 -12.68 -7.85 15.49
CA LYS A 161 -13.64 -8.60 16.32
C LYS A 161 -14.50 -7.70 17.17
N ASP A 162 -13.97 -6.53 17.57
CA ASP A 162 -14.56 -5.66 18.56
C ASP A 162 -14.63 -4.20 18.09
N ASN A 163 -15.29 -3.38 18.90
CA ASN A 163 -15.33 -1.95 18.75
C ASN A 163 -13.90 -1.36 18.78
N LEU A 164 -13.61 -0.51 17.80
CA LEU A 164 -12.30 0.13 17.62
C LEU A 164 -12.13 1.42 18.43
N GLU A 165 -13.02 1.70 19.42
CA GLU A 165 -13.03 2.98 20.16
C GLU A 165 -11.70 3.31 20.86
N ASN A 166 -10.95 2.29 21.30
CA ASN A 166 -9.69 2.47 22.01
C ASN A 166 -8.45 2.20 21.15
N ILE A 167 -8.62 2.02 19.84
CA ILE A 167 -7.51 1.73 18.92
C ILE A 167 -7.11 3.02 18.21
N ASN A 168 -5.90 3.51 18.49
CA ASN A 168 -5.35 4.68 17.79
C ASN A 168 -4.79 4.34 16.41
N VAL A 169 -4.22 3.15 16.25
CA VAL A 169 -3.64 2.64 15.00
C VAL A 169 -4.15 1.22 14.78
N LEU A 170 -4.77 0.98 13.64
CA LEU A 170 -5.26 -0.34 13.28
C LEU A 170 -4.07 -1.31 13.13
N PRO A 171 -4.03 -2.43 13.87
CA PRO A 171 -2.96 -3.39 13.76
C PRO A 171 -2.90 -4.03 12.37
N MET A 172 -1.69 -4.39 11.93
CA MET A 172 -1.46 -5.34 10.84
C MET A 172 -1.75 -6.78 11.32
N GLY A 173 -1.71 -6.99 12.63
CA GLY A 173 -2.05 -8.22 13.31
C GLY A 173 -0.94 -9.26 13.34
N LYS A 174 -1.29 -10.50 13.03
CA LYS A 174 -0.42 -11.66 13.13
C LYS A 174 0.09 -12.13 11.78
N ALA A 175 1.20 -12.84 11.79
CA ALA A 175 1.73 -13.47 10.60
C ALA A 175 0.74 -14.50 10.03
N MET A 176 0.66 -14.58 8.68
CA MET A 176 -0.02 -15.66 7.98
C MET A 176 0.62 -17.01 8.34
N PRO A 177 -0.12 -18.14 8.31
CA PRO A 177 0.41 -19.45 8.72
C PRO A 177 1.67 -19.91 7.97
N ASN A 178 1.87 -19.45 6.73
CA ASN A 178 3.05 -19.74 5.92
C ASN A 178 4.16 -18.68 6.04
N CYS A 179 4.05 -17.74 6.98
CA CYS A 179 4.99 -16.64 7.16
C CYS A 179 5.57 -16.64 8.57
N GLU A 180 6.86 -16.36 8.66
CA GLU A 180 7.53 -16.00 9.90
C GLU A 180 7.93 -14.52 9.80
N ILE A 181 7.57 -13.74 10.81
CA ILE A 181 7.88 -12.31 10.87
C ILE A 181 8.68 -12.03 12.12
N THR A 182 9.75 -11.27 11.97
CA THR A 182 10.55 -10.76 13.07
C THR A 182 10.73 -9.27 12.93
N LEU A 183 10.71 -8.56 14.06
CA LEU A 183 11.14 -7.16 14.13
C LEU A 183 12.60 -7.12 14.55
N ARG A 184 13.40 -6.29 13.88
CA ARG A 184 14.84 -6.16 14.21
C ARG A 184 15.26 -4.69 14.24
N ASP A 185 16.18 -4.42 15.16
CA ASP A 185 17.03 -3.22 15.12
C ASP A 185 18.44 -3.70 14.84
N ASN A 186 18.93 -3.48 13.63
CA ASN A 186 20.12 -4.11 13.07
C ASN A 186 20.02 -5.66 13.21
N ASP A 187 20.94 -6.29 13.95
CA ASP A 187 20.97 -7.75 14.17
C ASP A 187 20.17 -8.20 15.39
N LYS A 188 19.66 -7.26 16.20
CA LYS A 188 18.91 -7.60 17.42
C LYS A 188 17.44 -7.81 17.10
N VAL A 189 16.93 -9.01 17.41
CA VAL A 189 15.49 -9.32 17.36
C VAL A 189 14.78 -8.60 18.51
N ILE A 190 13.67 -7.95 18.17
CA ILE A 190 12.81 -7.22 19.10
C ILE A 190 11.57 -8.06 19.37
N THR A 191 11.30 -8.31 20.65
CA THR A 191 10.11 -9.03 21.15
C THR A 191 9.27 -8.19 22.11
N GLU A 192 9.86 -7.11 22.62
CA GLU A 192 9.24 -6.24 23.61
C GLU A 192 8.16 -5.36 22.94
N PRO A 193 6.98 -5.19 23.59
CA PRO A 193 5.95 -4.28 23.11
C PRO A 193 6.44 -2.84 23.02
N ASP A 194 5.86 -2.09 22.09
CA ASP A 194 6.11 -0.66 21.86
C ASP A 194 7.54 -0.29 21.42
N VAL A 195 8.42 -1.27 21.21
CA VAL A 195 9.75 -1.04 20.64
C VAL A 195 9.68 -1.15 19.12
N VAL A 196 10.19 -0.12 18.43
CA VAL A 196 10.16 -0.04 16.96
C VAL A 196 11.32 -0.83 16.37
N GLY A 197 11.01 -1.66 15.36
CA GLY A 197 11.98 -2.39 14.57
C GLY A 197 11.57 -2.51 13.11
N GLU A 198 12.52 -2.89 12.28
CA GLU A 198 12.26 -3.19 10.86
C GLU A 198 11.67 -4.59 10.70
N ILE A 199 10.71 -4.72 9.80
CA ILE A 199 10.03 -5.99 9.50
C ILE A 199 10.92 -6.85 8.60
N PHE A 200 11.24 -8.07 9.07
CA PHE A 200 11.88 -9.12 8.30
C PHE A 200 10.90 -10.28 8.13
N ILE A 201 10.80 -10.78 6.90
CA ILE A 201 9.81 -11.79 6.52
C ILE A 201 10.52 -13.02 5.97
N SER A 202 10.18 -14.20 6.48
CA SER A 202 10.54 -15.48 5.88
C SER A 202 9.28 -16.25 5.48
N SER A 203 9.23 -16.72 4.23
CA SER A 203 8.06 -17.45 3.71
C SER A 203 8.43 -18.18 2.40
N PRO A 204 7.84 -19.34 2.10
CA PRO A 204 7.90 -19.94 0.77
C PRO A 204 7.30 -19.04 -0.33
N ALA A 205 6.44 -18.09 0.05
CA ALA A 205 5.77 -17.15 -0.85
C ALA A 205 6.62 -15.92 -1.23
N LEU A 206 7.87 -15.82 -0.76
CA LEU A 206 8.78 -14.74 -1.14
C LEU A 206 9.12 -14.79 -2.63
N ALA A 207 9.24 -13.63 -3.25
CA ALA A 207 9.74 -13.46 -4.60
C ALA A 207 11.10 -14.11 -4.77
N LEU A 208 11.40 -14.56 -5.99
CA LEU A 208 12.70 -15.17 -6.29
C LEU A 208 13.80 -14.10 -6.27
N GLU A 209 13.59 -13.02 -6.98
CA GLU A 209 14.54 -11.92 -7.14
C GLU A 209 13.87 -10.70 -7.79
N TYR A 210 14.59 -9.59 -7.86
CA TYR A 210 14.30 -8.53 -8.82
C TYR A 210 14.96 -8.87 -10.16
N TYR A 211 14.16 -8.86 -11.21
CA TYR A 211 14.58 -9.26 -12.56
C TYR A 211 15.72 -8.39 -13.08
N HIS A 212 16.83 -9.03 -13.46
CA HIS A 212 18.06 -8.38 -13.92
C HIS A 212 18.69 -7.37 -12.96
N ASP A 213 18.34 -7.42 -11.65
CA ASP A 213 18.90 -6.54 -10.63
C ASP A 213 19.43 -7.35 -9.45
N LYS A 214 20.62 -7.91 -9.62
CA LYS A 214 21.28 -8.74 -8.60
C LYS A 214 21.70 -7.94 -7.37
N GLU A 215 22.15 -6.70 -7.58
CA GLU A 215 22.59 -5.82 -6.50
C GLU A 215 21.41 -5.49 -5.58
N LYS A 216 20.29 -5.02 -6.15
CA LYS A 216 19.08 -4.76 -5.39
C LYS A 216 18.53 -6.03 -4.74
N THR A 217 18.58 -7.17 -5.44
CA THR A 217 18.16 -8.45 -4.88
C THR A 217 18.96 -8.80 -3.63
N SER A 218 20.28 -8.75 -3.70
CA SER A 218 21.17 -9.09 -2.57
C SER A 218 21.08 -8.07 -1.42
N SER A 219 20.66 -6.84 -1.68
CA SER A 219 20.52 -5.82 -0.64
C SER A 219 19.31 -6.03 0.28
N VAL A 220 18.31 -6.79 -0.16
CA VAL A 220 17.06 -7.00 0.62
C VAL A 220 16.67 -8.47 0.81
N PHE A 221 17.20 -9.39 -0.04
CA PHE A 221 16.97 -10.83 0.11
C PHE A 221 18.29 -11.53 0.50
N PHE A 222 18.25 -12.27 1.58
CA PHE A 222 19.39 -13.05 2.04
C PHE A 222 18.95 -14.40 2.61
N LYS A 223 19.91 -15.27 2.94
CA LYS A 223 19.64 -16.55 3.59
C LYS A 223 20.09 -16.50 5.05
N GLU A 224 19.22 -16.94 5.94
CA GLU A 224 19.49 -17.08 7.36
C GLU A 224 18.93 -18.42 7.83
N ASN A 225 19.76 -19.23 8.52
CA ASN A 225 19.39 -20.57 8.99
C ASN A 225 18.74 -21.47 7.91
N GLY A 226 19.24 -21.36 6.67
CA GLY A 226 18.73 -22.11 5.52
C GLY A 226 17.43 -21.57 4.91
N LYS A 227 16.78 -20.59 5.52
CA LYS A 227 15.56 -19.95 5.01
C LYS A 227 15.90 -18.66 4.27
N LYS A 228 15.10 -18.35 3.24
CA LYS A 228 15.14 -17.05 2.58
C LYS A 228 14.43 -16.03 3.45
N VAL A 229 15.05 -14.86 3.63
CA VAL A 229 14.53 -13.73 4.40
C VAL A 229 14.49 -12.50 3.51
N PHE A 230 13.44 -11.72 3.64
CA PHE A 230 13.25 -10.44 2.98
C PHE A 230 13.22 -9.31 4.02
N GLN A 231 14.08 -8.34 3.84
CA GLN A 231 14.12 -7.09 4.58
C GLN A 231 13.19 -6.07 3.93
N SER A 232 12.08 -5.73 4.60
CA SER A 232 10.96 -5.02 3.94
C SER A 232 11.17 -3.52 3.79
N GLY A 233 11.97 -2.90 4.65
CA GLY A 233 12.07 -1.45 4.79
C GLY A 233 10.91 -0.82 5.56
N ASP A 234 9.91 -1.60 5.98
CA ASP A 234 8.80 -1.15 6.82
C ASP A 234 9.17 -1.24 8.29
N LEU A 235 8.85 -0.20 9.07
CA LEU A 235 9.04 -0.14 10.51
C LEU A 235 7.72 -0.45 11.21
N ALA A 236 7.78 -1.30 12.22
CA ALA A 236 6.64 -1.69 13.03
C ALA A 236 7.02 -1.86 14.50
N ARG A 237 6.02 -2.04 15.34
CA ARG A 237 6.16 -2.46 16.73
C ARG A 237 5.10 -3.49 17.07
N TYR A 238 5.34 -4.29 18.08
CA TYR A 238 4.29 -5.09 18.69
C TYR A 238 3.46 -4.22 19.64
N ASP A 239 2.16 -4.42 19.66
CA ASP A 239 1.32 -3.91 20.73
C ASP A 239 1.34 -4.86 21.96
N LYS A 240 0.57 -4.51 23.02
CA LYS A 240 0.47 -5.31 24.24
C LYS A 240 -0.18 -6.68 24.06
N ASN A 241 -0.90 -6.87 22.93
CA ASN A 241 -1.53 -8.14 22.57
C ASN A 241 -0.62 -9.01 21.68
N GLY A 242 0.56 -8.50 21.33
CA GLY A 242 1.49 -9.14 20.41
C GLY A 242 1.09 -8.98 18.94
N ASP A 243 0.18 -8.06 18.61
CA ASP A 243 -0.17 -7.74 17.25
C ASP A 243 0.81 -6.71 16.67
N LEU A 244 1.22 -6.91 15.40
CA LEU A 244 2.07 -5.98 14.68
C LEU A 244 1.29 -4.70 14.34
N CYS A 245 1.89 -3.55 14.62
CA CYS A 245 1.37 -2.23 14.28
C CYS A 245 2.38 -1.50 13.38
N PHE A 246 1.94 -1.03 12.22
CA PHE A 246 2.75 -0.24 11.31
C PHE A 246 3.12 1.10 11.96
N VAL A 247 4.35 1.54 11.78
CA VAL A 247 4.85 2.82 12.28
C VAL A 247 5.18 3.76 11.12
N SER A 248 6.07 3.37 10.24
CA SER A 248 6.52 4.17 9.10
C SER A 248 7.34 3.33 8.13
N ARG A 249 7.86 3.98 7.08
CA ARG A 249 8.91 3.39 6.25
C ARG A 249 10.29 3.95 6.63
N LYS A 250 11.31 3.13 6.44
CA LYS A 250 12.72 3.52 6.60
C LYS A 250 13.21 4.38 5.43
N ASP A 251 12.57 4.25 4.27
CA ASP A 251 12.85 4.96 3.03
C ASP A 251 11.75 5.99 2.70
N PHE A 252 11.89 6.69 1.56
CA PHE A 252 10.92 7.67 1.07
C PHE A 252 9.81 7.06 0.19
N GLN A 253 9.61 5.77 0.29
CA GLN A 253 8.54 5.10 -0.40
C GLN A 253 7.21 5.38 0.28
N ILE A 254 6.18 5.63 -0.51
CA ILE A 254 4.83 5.89 -0.05
C ILE A 254 3.83 4.90 -0.65
N LYS A 255 2.67 4.82 -0.03
CA LYS A 255 1.49 4.20 -0.60
C LYS A 255 0.45 5.29 -0.82
N HIS A 256 0.07 5.52 -2.08
CA HIS A 256 -0.87 6.56 -2.48
C HIS A 256 -1.94 5.98 -3.39
N MET A 257 -3.21 6.06 -2.97
CA MET A 257 -4.36 5.49 -3.68
C MET A 257 -4.16 4.01 -4.05
N GLY A 258 -3.61 3.21 -3.10
CA GLY A 258 -3.30 1.79 -3.25
C GLY A 258 -2.07 1.49 -4.10
N ARG A 259 -1.32 2.48 -4.52
CA ARG A 259 -0.13 2.32 -5.36
C ARG A 259 1.13 2.61 -4.57
N ARG A 260 2.13 1.76 -4.77
CA ARG A 260 3.47 1.94 -4.22
C ARG A 260 4.22 2.93 -5.09
N ILE A 261 4.69 4.04 -4.53
CA ILE A 261 5.41 5.10 -5.23
C ILE A 261 6.71 5.37 -4.49
N GLU A 262 7.81 5.31 -5.22
CA GLU A 262 9.10 5.82 -4.76
C GLU A 262 9.16 7.32 -5.06
N LEU A 263 9.18 8.16 -4.03
CA LEU A 263 9.31 9.61 -4.23
C LEU A 263 10.60 9.95 -4.98
N GLY A 264 11.66 9.17 -4.79
CA GLY A 264 12.91 9.29 -5.53
C GLY A 264 12.78 9.04 -7.04
N GLU A 265 11.77 8.28 -7.49
CA GLU A 265 11.52 8.10 -8.93
C GLU A 265 11.03 9.41 -9.57
N ILE A 266 10.15 10.13 -8.87
CA ILE A 266 9.69 11.45 -9.31
C ILE A 266 10.86 12.43 -9.33
N GLU A 267 11.68 12.43 -8.28
CA GLU A 267 12.88 13.28 -8.18
C GLU A 267 13.86 12.98 -9.31
N ALA A 268 14.13 11.71 -9.62
CA ALA A 268 15.04 11.30 -10.68
C ALA A 268 14.54 11.71 -12.09
N VAL A 269 13.23 11.82 -12.29
CA VAL A 269 12.67 12.38 -13.54
C VAL A 269 12.83 13.90 -13.55
N CYS A 270 12.58 14.57 -12.44
CA CYS A 270 12.78 16.02 -12.32
C CYS A 270 14.24 16.43 -12.53
N ASP A 271 15.20 15.67 -12.00
CA ASP A 271 16.64 15.95 -12.12
C ASP A 271 17.16 15.89 -13.58
N LYS A 272 16.41 15.22 -14.47
CA LYS A 272 16.73 15.16 -15.92
C LYS A 272 16.16 16.35 -16.70
N LEU A 273 15.34 17.19 -16.08
CA LEU A 273 14.75 18.36 -16.73
C LEU A 273 15.71 19.54 -16.60
N PRO A 274 16.15 20.15 -17.72
CA PRO A 274 17.07 21.28 -17.69
C PRO A 274 16.50 22.52 -16.99
N GLU A 275 15.16 22.58 -16.86
CA GLU A 275 14.42 23.65 -16.20
C GLU A 275 14.54 23.58 -14.68
N ILE A 276 14.84 22.41 -14.11
CA ILE A 276 14.90 22.17 -12.65
C ILE A 276 16.36 22.08 -12.22
N ASN A 277 16.74 22.92 -11.26
CA ASN A 277 18.08 22.94 -10.67
C ASN A 277 18.21 21.87 -9.57
N ARG A 278 17.23 21.84 -8.67
CA ARG A 278 17.14 20.88 -7.55
C ARG A 278 15.67 20.59 -7.22
N CYS A 279 15.40 19.41 -6.76
CA CYS A 279 14.06 19.07 -6.32
C CYS A 279 14.02 18.11 -5.12
N CYS A 280 12.86 18.06 -4.49
CA CYS A 280 12.53 17.14 -3.42
C CYS A 280 11.04 16.87 -3.41
N CYS A 281 10.65 15.59 -3.35
CA CYS A 281 9.27 15.20 -3.19
C CYS A 281 8.97 14.81 -1.75
N LEU A 282 7.85 15.30 -1.21
CA LEU A 282 7.32 14.88 0.08
C LEU A 282 5.85 14.48 -0.05
N TYR A 283 5.43 13.60 0.84
CA TYR A 283 4.04 13.16 0.93
C TYR A 283 3.38 13.74 2.19
N ASP A 284 2.25 14.40 1.99
CA ASP A 284 1.40 14.87 3.07
C ASP A 284 0.35 13.79 3.37
N GLU A 285 0.57 12.99 4.41
CA GLU A 285 -0.32 11.88 4.80
C GLU A 285 -1.73 12.36 5.19
N LYS A 286 -1.86 13.59 5.75
CA LYS A 286 -3.16 14.12 6.17
C LYS A 286 -4.02 14.54 4.99
N ARG A 287 -3.39 15.07 3.93
CA ARG A 287 -4.06 15.52 2.71
C ARG A 287 -4.01 14.48 1.60
N GLU A 288 -3.27 13.40 1.81
CA GLU A 288 -3.02 12.34 0.82
C GLU A 288 -2.47 12.91 -0.50
N MET A 289 -1.46 13.81 -0.41
CA MET A 289 -0.93 14.53 -1.57
C MET A 289 0.59 14.45 -1.69
N ILE A 290 1.07 14.22 -2.91
CA ILE A 290 2.47 14.39 -3.27
C ILE A 290 2.72 15.87 -3.54
N THR A 291 3.73 16.45 -2.87
CA THR A 291 4.19 17.81 -3.10
C THR A 291 5.63 17.79 -3.61
N LEU A 292 5.86 18.38 -4.77
CA LEU A 292 7.20 18.66 -5.32
C LEU A 292 7.66 20.04 -4.85
N PHE A 293 8.83 20.09 -4.27
CA PHE A 293 9.56 21.33 -3.96
C PHE A 293 10.71 21.43 -4.94
N CYS A 294 10.89 22.57 -5.61
CA CYS A 294 11.93 22.73 -6.61
C CYS A 294 12.53 24.13 -6.64
N GLU A 295 13.82 24.18 -7.01
CA GLU A 295 14.52 25.36 -7.52
C GLU A 295 14.53 25.28 -9.04
N LEU A 296 14.31 26.39 -9.71
CA LEU A 296 14.24 26.43 -11.17
C LEU A 296 15.43 27.19 -11.76
N ASN A 297 15.84 26.74 -12.96
CA ASN A 297 16.80 27.45 -13.80
C ASN A 297 16.12 28.44 -14.76
N THR A 298 14.78 28.34 -14.90
CA THR A 298 13.95 29.11 -15.82
C THR A 298 12.70 29.61 -15.10
N ASP A 299 12.03 30.59 -15.66
CA ASP A 299 10.78 31.14 -15.10
C ASP A 299 9.60 30.28 -15.60
N LEU A 300 9.26 29.24 -14.83
CA LEU A 300 8.11 28.36 -15.09
C LEU A 300 7.13 28.41 -13.91
N SER A 301 5.85 28.35 -14.24
CA SER A 301 4.79 28.17 -13.28
C SER A 301 4.69 26.73 -12.78
N SER A 302 4.05 26.55 -11.61
CA SER A 302 3.76 25.22 -11.05
C SER A 302 2.93 24.34 -12.00
N GLN A 303 2.10 24.94 -12.86
CA GLN A 303 1.29 24.22 -13.82
C GLN A 303 2.15 23.72 -14.99
N GLU A 304 3.05 24.55 -15.52
CA GLU A 304 3.94 24.15 -16.61
C GLU A 304 4.87 23.01 -16.19
N ILE A 305 5.39 23.04 -14.96
CA ILE A 305 6.19 21.94 -14.42
C ILE A 305 5.37 20.64 -14.38
N ARG A 306 4.11 20.69 -13.96
CA ARG A 306 3.23 19.50 -13.96
C ARG A 306 2.97 18.98 -15.36
N GLU A 307 2.80 19.86 -16.35
CA GLU A 307 2.65 19.45 -17.77
C GLU A 307 3.92 18.74 -18.28
N LEU A 308 5.13 19.26 -17.97
CA LEU A 308 6.40 18.61 -18.35
C LEU A 308 6.56 17.19 -17.75
N LEU A 309 5.90 16.90 -16.64
CA LEU A 309 5.95 15.59 -15.97
C LEU A 309 4.91 14.60 -16.53
N LYS A 310 3.83 15.04 -17.19
CA LYS A 310 2.75 14.18 -17.69
C LYS A 310 3.21 13.11 -18.66
N ASP A 311 4.14 13.45 -19.54
CA ASP A 311 4.64 12.52 -20.55
C ASP A 311 5.77 11.60 -20.02
N LYS A 312 6.20 11.81 -18.77
CA LYS A 312 7.37 11.16 -18.19
C LYS A 312 7.04 10.29 -16.97
N LEU A 313 5.91 10.56 -16.32
CA LEU A 313 5.44 9.86 -15.12
C LEU A 313 4.02 9.30 -15.35
N ALA A 314 3.70 8.22 -14.68
CA ALA A 314 2.31 7.77 -14.63
C ALA A 314 1.44 8.81 -13.91
N ASP A 315 0.18 8.97 -14.31
CA ASP A 315 -0.75 10.00 -13.81
C ASP A 315 -0.81 10.06 -12.28
N TYR A 316 -0.77 8.91 -11.62
CA TYR A 316 -0.84 8.80 -10.16
C TYR A 316 0.45 9.23 -9.43
N MET A 317 1.55 9.41 -10.16
CA MET A 317 2.85 9.87 -9.64
C MET A 317 3.02 11.38 -9.81
N ILE A 318 2.19 12.03 -10.61
CA ILE A 318 2.28 13.46 -10.87
C ILE A 318 1.99 14.23 -9.58
N PRO A 319 2.93 15.08 -9.11
CA PRO A 319 2.72 15.84 -7.88
C PRO A 319 1.43 16.67 -7.93
N SER A 320 0.57 16.50 -6.92
CA SER A 320 -0.67 17.29 -6.80
C SER A 320 -0.38 18.77 -6.58
N LYS A 321 0.77 19.06 -5.97
CA LYS A 321 1.23 20.43 -5.68
C LYS A 321 2.70 20.59 -6.04
N VAL A 322 3.04 21.74 -6.63
CA VAL A 322 4.42 22.17 -6.86
C VAL A 322 4.65 23.47 -6.09
N LYS A 323 5.72 23.52 -5.31
CA LYS A 323 6.18 24.71 -4.59
C LYS A 323 7.56 25.11 -5.12
N ILE A 324 7.62 26.28 -5.72
CA ILE A 324 8.86 26.85 -6.28
C ILE A 324 9.56 27.66 -5.20
N TYR A 325 10.85 27.43 -5.03
CA TYR A 325 11.72 28.11 -4.09
C TYR A 325 12.85 28.78 -4.86
N GLU A 326 13.25 29.96 -4.41
CA GLU A 326 14.47 30.59 -4.89
C GLU A 326 15.70 29.76 -4.51
N LYS A 327 15.71 29.25 -3.25
CA LYS A 327 16.67 28.26 -2.75
C LYS A 327 15.99 27.29 -1.79
N LEU A 328 16.18 26.00 -2.01
CA LEU A 328 15.72 24.96 -1.08
C LEU A 328 16.57 24.97 0.19
N PRO A 329 15.97 24.75 1.38
CA PRO A 329 16.74 24.67 2.61
C PRO A 329 17.69 23.48 2.57
N LEU A 330 18.92 23.69 3.04
CA LEU A 330 19.96 22.68 3.09
C LEU A 330 20.32 22.37 4.55
N ASN A 331 20.63 21.12 4.83
CA ASN A 331 21.20 20.72 6.11
C ASN A 331 22.71 21.05 6.17
N ALA A 332 23.34 20.82 7.33
CA ALA A 332 24.76 21.10 7.56
C ALA A 332 25.71 20.37 6.57
N ASN A 333 25.25 19.29 5.92
CA ASN A 333 26.02 18.51 4.95
C ASN A 333 25.74 18.95 3.49
N GLY A 334 25.03 20.05 3.26
CA GLY A 334 24.69 20.56 1.92
C GLY A 334 23.62 19.77 1.18
N LYS A 335 22.92 18.83 1.86
CA LYS A 335 21.77 18.10 1.31
C LYS A 335 20.47 18.84 1.62
N ILE A 336 19.45 18.67 0.77
CA ILE A 336 18.11 19.25 0.99
C ILE A 336 17.60 18.84 2.37
N ASN A 337 17.18 19.82 3.17
CA ASN A 337 16.61 19.64 4.50
C ASN A 337 15.12 19.25 4.40
N ARG A 338 14.88 17.95 4.18
CA ARG A 338 13.51 17.41 4.04
C ARG A 338 12.64 17.63 5.27
N GLN A 339 13.25 17.68 6.46
CA GLN A 339 12.52 17.89 7.71
C GLN A 339 11.89 19.30 7.75
N GLU A 340 12.65 20.32 7.41
CA GLU A 340 12.18 21.71 7.33
C GLU A 340 11.08 21.87 6.26
N LEU A 341 11.26 21.23 5.10
CA LEU A 341 10.23 21.22 4.06
C LEU A 341 8.95 20.50 4.52
N LYS A 342 9.07 19.43 5.32
CA LYS A 342 7.92 18.71 5.89
C LYS A 342 7.14 19.58 6.88
N GLU A 343 7.84 20.36 7.71
CA GLU A 343 7.23 21.32 8.63
C GLU A 343 6.44 22.39 7.86
N SER A 344 6.96 22.85 6.72
CA SER A 344 6.25 23.79 5.83
C SER A 344 4.97 23.26 5.20
N LEU A 345 4.74 21.94 5.23
CA LEU A 345 3.47 21.33 4.82
C LEU A 345 2.41 21.45 5.92
N ILE A 346 2.83 21.49 7.19
CA ILE A 346 1.96 21.46 8.37
C ILE A 346 1.47 22.87 8.74
N GLU A 347 2.30 23.91 8.55
CA GLU A 347 2.09 25.26 9.06
C GLU A 347 1.05 26.13 8.35
N ARG A 348 0.34 25.69 7.32
CA ARG A 348 -0.77 26.48 6.74
C ARG A 348 -2.11 25.95 7.19
N LYS A 349 -2.58 26.50 8.33
CA LYS A 349 -4.00 26.59 8.67
C LYS A 349 -4.73 27.59 7.76
#